data_685bc9c36e011db00035e00432c9f95c
#
_entry.id   685bc9c36e011db00035e00432c9f95c
#
_cell.length_a   1.000
_cell.length_b   1.000
_cell.length_c   1.000
_cell.angle_alpha   90.00
_cell.angle_beta   90.00
_cell.angle_gamma   90.00
#
_symmetry.space_group_name_H-M   'P 1'
#
loop_
_entity.id
_entity.type
_entity.pdbx_description
1 polymer ?
#
loop_
_entity_poly.entity_id
_entity_poly.type
_entity_poly.pdbx_seq_one_letter_code
_entity_poly.pdbx_strand_id
1 'polypeptide(L)'
;NYRTAYWNYRSFRANYLPSLQLKSSPYLNRKINRVTQPDGTQRFLSQNLLSTDLALEVSQNVWLTGGSLSLQTSLNRLDELKLGTKEYNAQPISVGYQQSLFGHNAQKWERRIEPVRFSEARKSYAETLELVASHTCTYFFRLATAQNNLEIARANSASADTLYRYARGRYRAGSISENEMLQLEVNQLSEETNVMSAQMEVDDAMQEFRSFLGLADGIALRVTATDSITPFEVDPAEAVRLAYANSPEPETFQLRRLEGRRQVSVAK
;
A
#
# COMPACT_ATOMS: atom_id res chain seq x y z
N ASN A 1 0.50 -1.48 2.53
CA ASN A 1 -0.18 -1.90 1.31
C ASN A 1 0.06 -3.40 1.06
N TYR A 2 -1.00 -4.23 1.11
CA TYR A 2 -0.94 -5.69 0.99
C TYR A 2 -0.24 -6.16 -0.30
N ARG A 3 -0.50 -5.51 -1.45
CA ARG A 3 0.13 -5.87 -2.74
C ARG A 3 1.66 -5.74 -2.67
N THR A 4 2.16 -4.69 -2.05
CA THR A 4 3.61 -4.49 -1.84
C THR A 4 4.19 -5.58 -0.95
N ALA A 5 3.53 -5.90 0.17
CA ALA A 5 3.96 -6.97 1.08
C ALA A 5 3.97 -8.34 0.40
N TYR A 6 2.97 -8.64 -0.43
CA TYR A 6 2.91 -9.87 -1.22
C TYR A 6 4.10 -10.00 -2.18
N TRP A 7 4.40 -8.93 -2.94
CA TRP A 7 5.51 -8.96 -3.88
C TRP A 7 6.87 -8.98 -3.19
N ASN A 8 7.02 -8.28 -2.06
CA ASN A 8 8.23 -8.33 -1.24
C ASN A 8 8.48 -9.75 -0.71
N TYR A 9 7.44 -10.41 -0.19
CA TYR A 9 7.55 -11.78 0.29
C TYR A 9 7.87 -12.76 -0.85
N ARG A 10 7.27 -12.56 -2.01
CA ARG A 10 7.57 -13.37 -3.21
C ARG A 10 9.00 -13.17 -3.69
N SER A 11 9.47 -11.93 -3.73
CA SER A 11 10.88 -11.59 -4.05
C SER A 11 11.84 -12.21 -3.03
N PHE A 12 11.53 -12.10 -1.74
CA PHE A 12 12.28 -12.76 -0.68
C PHE A 12 12.40 -14.28 -0.93
N ARG A 13 11.30 -14.95 -1.25
CA ARG A 13 11.34 -16.39 -1.59
C ARG A 13 12.18 -16.68 -2.82
N ALA A 14 12.11 -15.82 -3.83
CA ALA A 14 12.88 -15.97 -5.05
C ALA A 14 14.41 -15.85 -4.81
N ASN A 15 14.84 -15.05 -3.82
CA ASN A 15 16.24 -14.88 -3.45
C ASN A 15 16.90 -16.17 -2.91
N TYR A 16 16.10 -17.19 -2.58
CA TYR A 16 16.59 -18.52 -2.19
C TYR A 16 16.61 -19.53 -3.34
N LEU A 17 16.17 -19.13 -4.53
CA LEU A 17 16.29 -19.93 -5.74
C LEU A 17 17.62 -19.61 -6.45
N PRO A 18 18.17 -20.55 -7.22
CA PRO A 18 19.33 -20.26 -8.06
C PRO A 18 19.01 -19.13 -9.04
N SER A 19 19.89 -18.15 -9.12
CA SER A 19 19.81 -17.07 -10.11
C SER A 19 20.78 -17.34 -11.24
N LEU A 20 20.32 -17.22 -12.49
CA LEU A 20 21.13 -17.33 -13.69
C LEU A 20 21.38 -15.93 -14.24
N GLN A 21 22.66 -15.58 -14.42
CA GLN A 21 23.07 -14.29 -14.95
C GLN A 21 24.01 -14.46 -16.13
N LEU A 22 23.76 -13.75 -17.21
CA LEU A 22 24.68 -13.61 -18.33
C LEU A 22 25.32 -12.22 -18.25
N LYS A 23 26.63 -12.16 -18.15
CA LYS A 23 27.41 -10.92 -18.10
C LYS A 23 28.22 -10.80 -19.37
N SER A 24 28.24 -9.62 -19.98
CA SER A 24 29.08 -9.29 -21.12
C SER A 24 29.73 -7.93 -20.90
N SER A 25 31.05 -7.87 -21.05
CA SER A 25 31.83 -6.65 -20.81
C SER A 25 32.79 -6.40 -21.98
N PRO A 26 32.36 -5.73 -23.06
CA PRO A 26 33.26 -5.32 -24.11
C PRO A 26 34.16 -4.17 -23.62
N TYR A 27 35.46 -4.31 -23.84
CA TYR A 27 36.42 -3.31 -23.38
C TYR A 27 37.49 -3.06 -24.45
N LEU A 28 37.62 -1.78 -24.87
CA LEU A 28 38.62 -1.34 -25.84
C LEU A 28 39.79 -0.64 -25.14
N ASN A 29 40.94 -1.22 -25.24
CA ASN A 29 42.19 -0.69 -24.70
C ASN A 29 43.12 -0.21 -25.83
N ARG A 30 43.44 1.06 -25.80
CA ARG A 30 44.46 1.65 -26.71
C ARG A 30 45.57 2.24 -25.85
N LYS A 31 46.75 1.64 -25.96
CA LYS A 31 47.93 2.14 -25.23
C LYS A 31 49.20 2.03 -26.08
N ILE A 32 50.18 2.85 -25.74
CA ILE A 32 51.52 2.81 -26.29
C ILE A 32 52.42 2.16 -25.24
N ASN A 33 52.92 0.97 -25.53
CA ASN A 33 53.87 0.27 -24.68
C ASN A 33 55.31 0.62 -25.10
N ARG A 34 56.12 0.98 -24.13
CA ARG A 34 57.56 1.17 -24.33
C ARG A 34 58.25 -0.18 -24.03
N VAL A 35 58.84 -0.74 -25.04
CA VAL A 35 59.58 -2.01 -24.92
C VAL A 35 61.07 -1.72 -25.15
N THR A 36 61.92 -2.13 -24.19
CA THR A 36 63.38 -2.05 -24.31
C THR A 36 63.83 -3.32 -25.00
N GLN A 37 64.55 -3.17 -26.10
CA GLN A 37 65.13 -4.29 -26.85
C GLN A 37 66.40 -4.79 -26.16
N PRO A 38 66.89 -5.99 -26.51
CA PRO A 38 68.15 -6.55 -25.94
C PRO A 38 69.38 -5.70 -26.21
N ASP A 39 69.34 -4.84 -27.24
CA ASP A 39 70.41 -3.87 -27.60
C ASP A 39 70.36 -2.57 -26.80
N GLY A 40 69.43 -2.44 -25.82
CA GLY A 40 69.25 -1.25 -25.00
C GLY A 40 68.39 -0.16 -25.67
N THR A 41 67.98 -0.31 -26.92
CA THR A 41 67.10 0.62 -27.62
C THR A 41 65.64 0.55 -27.13
N GLN A 42 64.98 1.68 -27.11
CA GLN A 42 63.54 1.73 -26.71
C GLN A 42 62.66 1.85 -27.95
N ARG A 43 61.73 0.93 -28.07
CA ARG A 43 60.73 0.95 -29.15
C ARG A 43 59.33 1.17 -28.58
N PHE A 44 58.55 2.09 -29.18
CA PHE A 44 57.17 2.34 -28.82
C PHE A 44 56.26 1.50 -29.72
N LEU A 45 55.51 0.59 -29.08
CA LEU A 45 54.53 -0.25 -29.76
C LEU A 45 53.12 0.23 -29.38
N SER A 46 52.36 0.63 -30.37
CA SER A 46 50.93 0.94 -30.12
C SER A 46 50.13 -0.35 -30.17
N GLN A 47 49.38 -0.60 -29.12
CA GLN A 47 48.55 -1.79 -28.96
C GLN A 47 47.08 -1.35 -28.92
N ASN A 48 46.23 -1.96 -29.75
CA ASN A 48 44.80 -1.72 -29.83
C ASN A 48 44.09 -3.06 -29.61
N LEU A 49 43.67 -3.29 -28.35
CA LEU A 49 43.02 -4.54 -27.95
C LEU A 49 41.53 -4.31 -27.70
N LEU A 50 40.70 -5.10 -28.33
CA LEU A 50 39.29 -5.24 -27.97
C LEU A 50 39.12 -6.56 -27.22
N SER A 51 38.84 -6.47 -25.93
CA SER A 51 38.50 -7.62 -25.09
C SER A 51 37.00 -7.70 -24.95
N THR A 52 36.42 -8.86 -25.17
CA THR A 52 35.03 -9.14 -24.97
C THR A 52 34.90 -10.34 -24.04
N ASP A 53 34.43 -10.06 -22.81
CA ASP A 53 34.17 -11.09 -21.82
C ASP A 53 32.71 -11.50 -21.90
N LEU A 54 32.45 -12.79 -21.94
CA LEU A 54 31.14 -13.38 -21.82
C LEU A 54 31.16 -14.37 -20.66
N ALA A 55 30.37 -14.16 -19.63
CA ALA A 55 30.29 -15.03 -18.47
C ALA A 55 28.84 -15.42 -18.17
N LEU A 56 28.62 -16.71 -17.99
CA LEU A 56 27.36 -17.26 -17.52
C LEU A 56 27.57 -17.73 -16.08
N GLU A 57 26.80 -17.21 -15.15
CA GLU A 57 26.91 -17.49 -13.72
C GLU A 57 25.56 -17.96 -13.15
N VAL A 58 25.59 -19.08 -12.45
CA VAL A 58 24.52 -19.54 -11.57
C VAL A 58 24.96 -19.29 -10.15
N SER A 59 24.20 -18.49 -9.42
CA SER A 59 24.49 -18.21 -8.01
C SER A 59 23.31 -18.56 -7.11
N GLN A 60 23.59 -19.10 -5.93
CA GLN A 60 22.60 -19.46 -4.92
C GLN A 60 23.03 -19.06 -3.53
N ASN A 61 22.13 -18.39 -2.82
CA ASN A 61 22.31 -18.05 -1.41
C ASN A 61 22.08 -19.27 -0.52
N VAL A 62 23.00 -19.52 0.41
CA VAL A 62 22.94 -20.62 1.38
C VAL A 62 22.54 -20.05 2.73
N TRP A 63 21.24 -20.09 3.03
CA TRP A 63 20.68 -19.48 4.25
C TRP A 63 21.22 -20.04 5.56
N LEU A 64 21.67 -21.31 5.56
CA LEU A 64 22.17 -21.98 6.75
C LEU A 64 23.46 -21.34 7.24
N THR A 65 24.37 -21.07 6.33
CA THR A 65 25.69 -20.50 6.61
C THR A 65 25.73 -18.98 6.43
N GLY A 66 24.81 -18.42 5.63
CA GLY A 66 24.82 -17.01 5.24
C GLY A 66 25.80 -16.70 4.09
N GLY A 67 26.35 -17.76 3.46
CA GLY A 67 27.23 -17.64 2.31
C GLY A 67 26.48 -17.73 0.98
N SER A 68 27.23 -17.69 -0.12
CA SER A 68 26.73 -17.90 -1.47
C SER A 68 27.60 -18.92 -2.22
N LEU A 69 26.93 -19.81 -2.95
CA LEU A 69 27.53 -20.74 -3.88
C LEU A 69 27.38 -20.19 -5.29
N SER A 70 28.47 -20.19 -6.09
CA SER A 70 28.46 -19.78 -7.49
C SER A 70 29.06 -20.83 -8.38
N LEU A 71 28.47 -21.03 -9.54
CA LEU A 71 28.99 -21.83 -10.64
C LEU A 71 29.07 -20.90 -11.86
N GLN A 72 30.26 -20.75 -12.42
CA GLN A 72 30.52 -19.83 -13.51
C GLN A 72 31.24 -20.52 -14.66
N THR A 73 30.84 -20.16 -15.88
CA THR A 73 31.63 -20.42 -17.10
C THR A 73 31.93 -19.10 -17.78
N SER A 74 33.11 -18.93 -18.33
CA SER A 74 33.47 -17.68 -19.02
C SER A 74 34.25 -17.94 -20.29
N LEU A 75 34.03 -17.04 -21.26
CA LEU A 75 34.74 -16.96 -22.53
C LEU A 75 35.25 -15.54 -22.70
N ASN A 76 36.56 -15.36 -22.78
CA ASN A 76 37.18 -14.10 -23.13
C ASN A 76 37.66 -14.19 -24.58
N ARG A 77 37.30 -13.22 -25.40
CA ARG A 77 37.78 -13.01 -26.73
C ARG A 77 38.62 -11.75 -26.76
N LEU A 78 39.86 -11.88 -27.22
CA LEU A 78 40.82 -10.81 -27.40
C LEU A 78 41.08 -10.58 -28.87
N ASP A 79 40.68 -9.42 -29.40
CA ASP A 79 40.97 -9.02 -30.77
C ASP A 79 42.09 -7.94 -30.75
N GLU A 80 43.21 -8.21 -31.36
CA GLU A 80 44.22 -7.19 -31.64
C GLU A 80 43.93 -6.54 -32.98
N LEU A 81 43.34 -5.34 -32.95
CA LEU A 81 42.83 -4.66 -34.13
C LEU A 81 43.91 -4.23 -35.13
N LYS A 82 45.17 -4.10 -34.67
CA LYS A 82 46.29 -3.69 -35.53
C LYS A 82 46.93 -4.86 -36.28
N LEU A 83 46.97 -6.01 -35.63
CA LEU A 83 47.58 -7.24 -36.22
C LEU A 83 46.52 -8.15 -36.84
N GLY A 84 45.23 -7.91 -36.56
CA GLY A 84 44.14 -8.75 -37.03
C GLY A 84 44.07 -10.12 -36.35
N THR A 85 44.79 -10.32 -35.25
CA THR A 85 44.84 -11.60 -34.53
C THR A 85 43.66 -11.67 -33.55
N LYS A 86 43.11 -12.89 -33.40
CA LYS A 86 42.03 -13.19 -32.46
C LYS A 86 42.46 -14.36 -31.57
N GLU A 87 42.32 -14.12 -30.26
CA GLU A 87 42.62 -15.13 -29.27
C GLU A 87 41.40 -15.39 -28.40
N TYR A 88 41.22 -16.64 -28.00
CA TYR A 88 40.12 -17.06 -27.14
C TYR A 88 40.66 -17.70 -25.88
N ASN A 89 40.18 -17.27 -24.75
CA ASN A 89 40.48 -17.90 -23.48
C ASN A 89 39.16 -18.35 -22.86
N ALA A 90 38.98 -19.64 -22.67
CA ALA A 90 37.76 -20.21 -22.10
C ALA A 90 38.05 -20.83 -20.73
N GLN A 91 37.23 -20.49 -19.77
CA GLN A 91 37.18 -21.16 -18.47
C GLN A 91 35.90 -21.98 -18.39
N PRO A 92 35.90 -23.28 -18.65
CA PRO A 92 34.70 -24.07 -18.82
C PRO A 92 33.85 -24.14 -17.58
N ILE A 93 34.43 -24.32 -16.40
CA ILE A 93 33.72 -24.40 -15.12
C ILE A 93 34.60 -23.83 -14.01
N SER A 94 33.98 -22.94 -13.23
CA SER A 94 34.56 -22.45 -11.98
C SER A 94 33.47 -22.53 -10.89
N VAL A 95 33.84 -23.13 -9.76
CA VAL A 95 32.95 -23.21 -8.58
C VAL A 95 33.51 -22.31 -7.51
N GLY A 96 32.68 -21.36 -7.04
CA GLY A 96 33.03 -20.44 -5.97
C GLY A 96 32.11 -20.62 -4.77
N TYR A 97 32.64 -20.57 -3.57
CA TYR A 97 31.91 -20.47 -2.34
C TYR A 97 32.42 -19.28 -1.54
N GLN A 98 31.51 -18.34 -1.23
CA GLN A 98 31.84 -17.15 -0.44
C GLN A 98 31.11 -17.21 0.88
N GLN A 99 31.87 -17.10 1.99
CA GLN A 99 31.34 -17.16 3.35
C GLN A 99 31.96 -16.06 4.20
N SER A 100 31.13 -15.26 4.86
CA SER A 100 31.61 -14.36 5.91
C SER A 100 31.83 -15.16 7.19
N LEU A 101 33.06 -15.16 7.71
CA LEU A 101 33.42 -15.93 8.90
C LEU A 101 32.98 -15.26 10.21
N PHE A 102 33.02 -13.95 10.26
CA PHE A 102 32.73 -13.15 11.46
C PHE A 102 31.53 -12.22 11.32
N GLY A 103 30.79 -12.31 10.21
CA GLY A 103 29.60 -11.49 9.98
C GLY A 103 28.33 -12.14 10.51
N HIS A 104 27.32 -11.32 10.85
CA HIS A 104 26.01 -11.83 11.17
C HIS A 104 25.36 -12.48 9.94
N ASN A 105 24.61 -13.56 10.14
CA ASN A 105 23.89 -14.21 9.05
C ASN A 105 22.55 -13.50 8.78
N ALA A 106 22.55 -12.53 7.85
CA ALA A 106 21.35 -11.77 7.46
C ALA A 106 20.22 -12.67 6.94
N GLN A 107 20.57 -13.68 6.11
CA GLN A 107 19.61 -14.59 5.50
C GLN A 107 18.82 -15.41 6.52
N LYS A 108 19.49 -15.82 7.62
CA LYS A 108 18.85 -16.53 8.74
C LYS A 108 17.77 -15.66 9.42
N TRP A 109 18.05 -14.37 9.57
CA TRP A 109 17.10 -13.43 10.18
C TRP A 109 15.96 -13.08 9.24
N GLU A 110 16.24 -12.83 7.96
CA GLU A 110 15.21 -12.58 6.95
C GLU A 110 14.22 -13.74 6.85
N ARG A 111 14.74 -15.00 6.87
CA ARG A 111 13.88 -16.18 6.86
C ARG A 111 12.93 -16.28 8.06
N ARG A 112 13.28 -15.68 9.19
CA ARG A 112 12.43 -15.64 10.38
C ARG A 112 11.48 -14.45 10.39
N ILE A 113 11.92 -13.33 9.83
CA ILE A 113 11.21 -12.05 9.87
C ILE A 113 10.17 -11.96 8.74
N GLU A 114 10.53 -12.30 7.51
CA GLU A 114 9.68 -12.07 6.34
C GLU A 114 8.34 -12.82 6.37
N PRO A 115 8.25 -14.08 6.83
CA PRO A 115 6.95 -14.75 6.98
C PRO A 115 6.02 -14.05 7.98
N VAL A 116 6.59 -13.55 9.09
CA VAL A 116 5.82 -12.83 10.13
C VAL A 116 5.36 -11.48 9.58
N ARG A 117 6.23 -10.74 8.88
CA ARG A 117 5.90 -9.48 8.21
C ARG A 117 4.79 -9.66 7.16
N PHE A 118 4.82 -10.74 6.41
CA PHE A 118 3.76 -11.04 5.45
C PHE A 118 2.43 -11.41 6.14
N SER A 119 2.48 -12.16 7.25
CA SER A 119 1.30 -12.49 8.08
C SER A 119 0.68 -11.24 8.67
N GLU A 120 1.49 -10.34 9.23
CA GLU A 120 1.06 -9.05 9.76
C GLU A 120 0.39 -8.20 8.68
N ALA A 121 1.01 -8.06 7.51
CA ALA A 121 0.45 -7.28 6.41
C ALA A 121 -0.89 -7.86 5.89
N ARG A 122 -1.06 -9.19 5.92
CA ARG A 122 -2.31 -9.85 5.55
C ARG A 122 -3.43 -9.55 6.55
N LYS A 123 -3.12 -9.62 7.84
CA LYS A 123 -4.10 -9.32 8.91
C LYS A 123 -4.43 -7.83 8.93
N SER A 124 -3.46 -6.94 8.78
CA SER A 124 -3.68 -5.50 8.67
C SER A 124 -4.54 -5.12 7.47
N TYR A 125 -4.40 -5.85 6.36
CA TYR A 125 -5.30 -5.66 5.22
C TYR A 125 -6.74 -6.05 5.53
N ALA A 126 -6.95 -7.19 6.22
CA ALA A 126 -8.29 -7.61 6.65
C ALA A 126 -8.91 -6.60 7.63
N GLU A 127 -8.15 -6.14 8.62
CA GLU A 127 -8.57 -5.08 9.54
C GLU A 127 -8.96 -3.80 8.81
N THR A 128 -8.16 -3.38 7.82
CA THR A 128 -8.46 -2.20 6.99
C THR A 128 -9.77 -2.36 6.23
N LEU A 129 -10.08 -3.56 5.71
CA LEU A 129 -11.35 -3.83 5.04
C LEU A 129 -12.55 -3.69 6.01
N GLU A 130 -12.43 -4.21 7.22
CA GLU A 130 -13.47 -4.08 8.25
C GLU A 130 -13.66 -2.61 8.68
N LEU A 131 -12.57 -1.86 8.82
CA LEU A 131 -12.63 -0.42 9.10
C LEU A 131 -13.33 0.35 7.98
N VAL A 132 -13.02 0.05 6.71
CA VAL A 132 -13.69 0.66 5.56
C VAL A 132 -15.18 0.32 5.58
N ALA A 133 -15.55 -0.94 5.86
CA ALA A 133 -16.95 -1.35 5.97
C ALA A 133 -17.68 -0.58 7.10
N SER A 134 -17.06 -0.47 8.27
CA SER A 134 -17.60 0.28 9.42
C SER A 134 -17.81 1.78 9.08
N HIS A 135 -16.81 2.41 8.46
CA HIS A 135 -16.94 3.80 8.02
C HIS A 135 -18.03 3.97 6.95
N THR A 136 -18.12 3.02 6.01
CA THR A 136 -19.19 3.04 5.00
C THR A 136 -20.57 3.02 5.65
N CYS A 137 -20.78 2.14 6.64
CA CYS A 137 -22.02 2.08 7.40
C CYS A 137 -22.31 3.42 8.13
N THR A 138 -21.29 4.00 8.75
CA THR A 138 -21.42 5.28 9.46
C THR A 138 -21.90 6.40 8.52
N TYR A 139 -21.24 6.57 7.38
CA TYR A 139 -21.63 7.59 6.39
C TYR A 139 -23.01 7.31 5.77
N PHE A 140 -23.30 6.02 5.51
CA PHE A 140 -24.61 5.61 4.99
C PHE A 140 -25.74 6.01 5.93
N PHE A 141 -25.64 5.63 7.22
CA PHE A 141 -26.69 5.96 8.19
C PHE A 141 -26.77 7.44 8.51
N ARG A 142 -25.65 8.16 8.47
CA ARG A 142 -25.66 9.62 8.61
C ARG A 142 -26.46 10.27 7.48
N LEU A 143 -26.23 9.88 6.23
CA LEU A 143 -27.00 10.38 5.09
C LEU A 143 -28.47 9.96 5.17
N ALA A 144 -28.77 8.72 5.55
CA ALA A 144 -30.14 8.23 5.70
C ALA A 144 -30.91 9.04 6.76
N THR A 145 -30.27 9.32 7.90
CA THR A 145 -30.86 10.13 8.97
C THR A 145 -31.09 11.56 8.52
N ALA A 146 -30.12 12.19 7.85
CA ALA A 146 -30.28 13.53 7.32
C ALA A 146 -31.44 13.63 6.30
N GLN A 147 -31.55 12.67 5.38
CA GLN A 147 -32.64 12.59 4.41
C GLN A 147 -34.03 12.46 5.10
N ASN A 148 -34.10 11.60 6.12
CA ASN A 148 -35.34 11.44 6.89
C ASN A 148 -35.71 12.73 7.67
N ASN A 149 -34.73 13.37 8.30
CA ASN A 149 -34.94 14.64 9.00
C ASN A 149 -35.42 15.74 8.05
N LEU A 150 -34.92 15.80 6.83
CA LEU A 150 -35.41 16.74 5.81
C LEU A 150 -36.85 16.45 5.41
N GLU A 151 -37.26 15.20 5.27
CA GLU A 151 -38.65 14.83 4.98
C GLU A 151 -39.59 15.27 6.13
N ILE A 152 -39.17 15.04 7.38
CA ILE A 152 -39.91 15.49 8.56
C ILE A 152 -39.99 17.02 8.60
N ALA A 153 -38.88 17.72 8.39
CA ALA A 153 -38.89 19.20 8.38
C ALA A 153 -39.81 19.76 7.30
N ARG A 154 -39.83 19.17 6.11
CA ARG A 154 -40.76 19.57 5.03
C ARG A 154 -42.21 19.32 5.39
N ALA A 155 -42.54 18.19 6.03
CA ALA A 155 -43.91 17.92 6.50
C ALA A 155 -44.34 18.89 7.59
N ASN A 156 -43.46 19.24 8.53
CA ASN A 156 -43.73 20.22 9.58
C ASN A 156 -43.94 21.63 8.99
N SER A 157 -43.11 22.07 8.06
CA SER A 157 -43.23 23.35 7.38
C SER A 157 -44.55 23.44 6.59
N ALA A 158 -44.95 22.39 5.87
CA ALA A 158 -46.24 22.34 5.17
C ALA A 158 -47.43 22.41 6.15
N SER A 159 -47.33 21.80 7.33
CA SER A 159 -48.32 21.87 8.39
C SER A 159 -48.41 23.30 8.99
N ALA A 160 -47.26 23.92 9.28
CA ALA A 160 -47.18 25.27 9.80
C ALA A 160 -47.75 26.32 8.80
N ASP A 161 -47.44 26.19 7.49
CA ASP A 161 -48.04 27.03 6.45
C ASP A 161 -49.56 26.91 6.42
N THR A 162 -50.09 25.70 6.52
CA THR A 162 -51.52 25.45 6.56
C THR A 162 -52.16 26.13 7.77
N LEU A 163 -51.59 25.99 8.97
CA LEU A 163 -52.04 26.61 10.20
C LEU A 163 -52.03 28.13 10.11
N TYR A 164 -50.95 28.71 9.60
CA TYR A 164 -50.86 30.15 9.38
C TYR A 164 -51.92 30.66 8.41
N ARG A 165 -52.18 29.99 7.30
CA ARG A 165 -53.21 30.32 6.32
C ARG A 165 -54.60 30.31 6.96
N TYR A 166 -54.91 29.31 7.79
CA TYR A 166 -56.15 29.27 8.57
C TYR A 166 -56.27 30.44 9.56
N ALA A 167 -55.21 30.71 10.31
CA ALA A 167 -55.15 31.81 11.27
C ALA A 167 -55.39 33.17 10.61
N ARG A 168 -54.70 33.38 9.46
CA ARG A 168 -54.91 34.61 8.66
C ARG A 168 -56.34 34.79 8.19
N GLY A 169 -57.06 33.72 7.84
CA GLY A 169 -58.51 33.74 7.52
C GLY A 169 -59.35 34.09 8.72
N ARG A 170 -59.09 33.48 9.88
CA ARG A 170 -59.82 33.76 11.15
C ARG A 170 -59.58 35.18 11.69
N TYR A 171 -58.33 35.68 11.54
CA TYR A 171 -58.04 37.08 11.89
C TYR A 171 -58.83 38.07 11.05
N ARG A 172 -58.87 37.82 9.72
CA ARG A 172 -59.70 38.64 8.82
C ARG A 172 -61.18 38.61 9.16
N ALA A 173 -61.70 37.53 9.70
CA ALA A 173 -63.04 37.35 10.18
C ALA A 173 -63.26 37.87 11.62
N GLY A 174 -62.21 38.42 12.26
CA GLY A 174 -62.29 38.95 13.64
C GLY A 174 -62.37 37.87 14.72
N SER A 175 -62.02 36.59 14.40
CA SER A 175 -62.19 35.44 15.31
C SER A 175 -60.95 35.13 16.14
N ILE A 176 -59.81 35.73 15.86
CA ILE A 176 -58.54 35.58 16.63
C ILE A 176 -57.86 36.95 16.73
N SER A 177 -56.96 37.10 17.71
CA SER A 177 -56.17 38.30 17.89
C SER A 177 -55.04 38.41 16.90
N GLU A 178 -54.50 39.58 16.65
CA GLU A 178 -53.32 39.82 15.85
C GLU A 178 -52.04 39.07 16.42
N ASN A 179 -51.94 39.08 17.76
CA ASN A 179 -50.87 38.43 18.44
C ASN A 179 -50.84 36.89 18.19
N GLU A 180 -52.05 36.27 18.21
CA GLU A 180 -52.13 34.81 17.87
C GLU A 180 -51.78 34.54 16.42
N MET A 181 -52.17 35.39 15.48
CA MET A 181 -51.82 35.28 14.07
C MET A 181 -50.30 35.45 13.87
N LEU A 182 -49.67 36.48 14.47
CA LEU A 182 -48.22 36.73 14.40
C LEU A 182 -47.40 35.59 15.01
N GLN A 183 -47.91 34.96 16.08
CA GLN A 183 -47.26 33.80 16.70
C GLN A 183 -47.20 32.61 15.75
N LEU A 184 -48.24 32.38 14.95
CA LEU A 184 -48.25 31.32 13.92
C LEU A 184 -47.40 31.69 12.71
N GLU A 185 -47.25 32.97 12.38
CA GLU A 185 -46.34 33.45 11.35
C GLU A 185 -44.88 33.22 11.75
N VAL A 186 -44.51 33.54 12.99
CA VAL A 186 -43.18 33.26 13.53
C VAL A 186 -42.89 31.75 13.50
N ASN A 187 -43.87 30.91 13.87
CA ASN A 187 -43.74 29.47 13.80
C ASN A 187 -43.50 28.98 12.36
N GLN A 188 -44.25 29.49 11.36
CA GLN A 188 -44.05 29.16 9.95
C GLN A 188 -42.65 29.52 9.48
N LEU A 189 -42.16 30.74 9.77
CA LEU A 189 -40.81 31.18 9.41
C LEU A 189 -39.73 30.33 10.08
N SER A 190 -39.95 29.90 11.32
CA SER A 190 -39.07 29.00 12.04
C SER A 190 -38.99 27.64 11.35
N GLU A 191 -40.10 27.04 10.93
CA GLU A 191 -40.12 25.77 10.24
C GLU A 191 -39.51 25.85 8.83
N GLU A 192 -39.66 26.98 8.12
CA GLU A 192 -38.95 27.22 6.87
C GLU A 192 -37.42 27.25 7.07
N THR A 193 -36.95 27.87 8.16
CA THR A 193 -35.53 27.88 8.53
C THR A 193 -35.02 26.46 8.87
N ASN A 194 -35.85 25.65 9.55
CA ASN A 194 -35.54 24.25 9.85
C ASN A 194 -35.39 23.42 8.57
N VAL A 195 -36.21 23.64 7.55
CA VAL A 195 -36.07 22.97 6.23
C VAL A 195 -34.74 23.34 5.58
N MET A 196 -34.34 24.62 5.59
CA MET A 196 -33.06 25.05 5.03
C MET A 196 -31.87 24.40 5.76
N SER A 197 -31.92 24.36 7.09
CA SER A 197 -30.88 23.72 7.89
C SER A 197 -30.79 22.20 7.62
N ALA A 198 -31.94 21.52 7.56
CA ALA A 198 -31.99 20.11 7.24
C ALA A 198 -31.50 19.80 5.80
N GLN A 199 -31.75 20.69 4.84
CA GLN A 199 -31.23 20.57 3.48
C GLN A 199 -29.69 20.68 3.47
N MET A 200 -29.13 21.62 4.22
CA MET A 200 -27.66 21.76 4.36
C MET A 200 -27.03 20.50 4.97
N GLU A 201 -27.69 19.91 5.99
CA GLU A 201 -27.22 18.65 6.59
C GLU A 201 -27.19 17.47 5.57
N VAL A 202 -28.21 17.41 4.70
CA VAL A 202 -28.26 16.41 3.61
C VAL A 202 -27.11 16.64 2.63
N ASP A 203 -26.89 17.90 2.23
CA ASP A 203 -25.85 18.24 1.26
C ASP A 203 -24.44 17.93 1.81
N ASP A 204 -24.19 18.25 3.08
CA ASP A 204 -22.94 17.95 3.78
C ASP A 204 -22.73 16.43 3.91
N ALA A 205 -23.73 15.70 4.42
CA ALA A 205 -23.63 14.24 4.56
C ALA A 205 -23.46 13.53 3.21
N MET A 206 -24.12 14.03 2.16
CA MET A 206 -23.97 13.52 0.79
C MET A 206 -22.57 13.77 0.24
N GLN A 207 -22.02 14.96 0.49
CA GLN A 207 -20.66 15.31 0.06
C GLN A 207 -19.60 14.44 0.73
N GLU A 208 -19.71 14.27 2.05
CA GLU A 208 -18.78 13.40 2.80
C GLU A 208 -18.85 11.96 2.30
N PHE A 209 -20.06 11.41 2.10
CA PHE A 209 -20.22 10.04 1.63
C PHE A 209 -19.71 9.85 0.21
N ARG A 210 -19.98 10.80 -0.70
CA ARG A 210 -19.43 10.77 -2.08
C ARG A 210 -17.90 10.82 -2.07
N SER A 211 -17.32 11.72 -1.29
CA SER A 211 -15.86 11.85 -1.16
C SER A 211 -15.24 10.56 -0.64
N PHE A 212 -15.86 9.94 0.37
CA PHE A 212 -15.40 8.65 0.91
C PHE A 212 -15.48 7.52 -0.12
N LEU A 213 -16.56 7.47 -0.93
CA LEU A 213 -16.71 6.47 -2.00
C LEU A 213 -15.87 6.76 -3.25
N GLY A 214 -15.22 7.93 -3.35
CA GLY A 214 -14.49 8.36 -4.53
C GLY A 214 -15.37 8.63 -5.75
N LEU A 215 -16.63 9.02 -5.54
CA LEU A 215 -17.56 9.32 -6.61
C LEU A 215 -17.35 10.77 -7.09
N ALA A 216 -17.62 11.01 -8.39
CA ALA A 216 -17.53 12.33 -8.99
C ALA A 216 -18.57 13.30 -8.39
N ASP A 217 -18.23 14.59 -8.37
CA ASP A 217 -19.14 15.63 -7.95
C ASP A 217 -20.38 15.67 -8.87
N GLY A 218 -21.55 15.97 -8.26
CA GLY A 218 -22.83 16.07 -8.98
C GLY A 218 -23.67 14.79 -9.01
N ILE A 219 -23.18 13.64 -8.53
CA ILE A 219 -24.00 12.43 -8.39
C ILE A 219 -24.89 12.56 -7.16
N ALA A 220 -26.21 12.60 -7.37
CA ALA A 220 -27.16 12.56 -6.25
C ALA A 220 -27.27 11.14 -5.69
N LEU A 221 -27.00 10.98 -4.41
CA LEU A 221 -27.16 9.72 -3.70
C LEU A 221 -28.50 9.75 -2.92
N ARG A 222 -29.32 8.75 -3.14
CA ARG A 222 -30.46 8.46 -2.28
C ARG A 222 -30.22 7.10 -1.64
N VAL A 223 -30.25 7.10 -0.31
CA VAL A 223 -30.05 5.86 0.46
C VAL A 223 -31.38 5.41 1.06
N THR A 224 -31.60 4.12 1.13
CA THR A 224 -32.77 3.51 1.75
C THR A 224 -32.27 2.56 2.83
N ALA A 225 -32.58 2.84 4.08
CA ALA A 225 -32.29 1.95 5.18
C ALA A 225 -33.28 0.78 5.19
N THR A 226 -32.80 -0.40 5.63
CA THR A 226 -33.68 -1.55 5.87
C THR A 226 -34.39 -1.39 7.22
N ASP A 227 -35.68 -1.68 7.24
CA ASP A 227 -36.52 -1.52 8.45
C ASP A 227 -36.30 -2.65 9.49
N SER A 228 -35.56 -3.69 9.16
CA SER A 228 -35.34 -4.83 10.05
C SER A 228 -33.87 -5.10 10.28
N ILE A 229 -33.50 -5.14 11.56
CA ILE A 229 -32.17 -5.59 12.02
C ILE A 229 -32.39 -6.96 12.66
N THR A 230 -31.65 -7.98 12.16
CA THR A 230 -31.66 -9.29 12.81
C THR A 230 -30.82 -9.20 14.09
N PRO A 231 -31.43 -9.38 15.26
CA PRO A 231 -30.66 -9.36 16.51
C PRO A 231 -29.71 -10.55 16.55
N PHE A 232 -28.51 -10.33 17.03
CA PHE A 232 -27.53 -11.39 17.27
C PHE A 232 -26.88 -11.19 18.63
N GLU A 233 -26.55 -12.30 19.28
CA GLU A 233 -25.82 -12.26 20.55
C GLU A 233 -24.33 -12.44 20.28
N VAL A 234 -23.51 -11.65 20.98
CA VAL A 234 -22.06 -11.76 20.93
C VAL A 234 -21.58 -12.45 22.18
N ASP A 235 -20.97 -13.63 22.04
CA ASP A 235 -20.22 -14.26 23.13
C ASP A 235 -18.91 -13.49 23.36
N PRO A 236 -18.70 -12.86 24.52
CA PRO A 236 -17.50 -12.08 24.80
C PRO A 236 -16.21 -12.93 24.75
N ALA A 237 -16.26 -14.19 25.18
CA ALA A 237 -15.10 -15.07 25.20
C ALA A 237 -14.66 -15.41 23.76
N GLU A 238 -15.62 -15.74 22.91
CA GLU A 238 -15.36 -16.00 21.48
C GLU A 238 -14.89 -14.74 20.74
N ALA A 239 -15.47 -13.57 21.03
CA ALA A 239 -15.06 -12.30 20.45
C ALA A 239 -13.59 -11.97 20.79
N VAL A 240 -13.18 -12.13 22.03
CA VAL A 240 -11.78 -11.94 22.46
C VAL A 240 -10.86 -12.94 21.75
N ARG A 241 -11.26 -14.21 21.67
CA ARG A 241 -10.48 -15.25 20.98
C ARG A 241 -10.27 -14.90 19.49
N LEU A 242 -11.32 -14.48 18.82
CA LEU A 242 -11.27 -14.07 17.41
C LEU A 242 -10.46 -12.79 17.20
N ALA A 243 -10.55 -11.82 18.12
CA ALA A 243 -9.75 -10.61 18.09
C ALA A 243 -8.25 -10.93 18.13
N TYR A 244 -7.80 -11.79 19.06
CA TYR A 244 -6.40 -12.22 19.11
C TYR A 244 -5.96 -13.02 17.88
N ALA A 245 -6.84 -13.83 17.31
CA ALA A 245 -6.52 -14.61 16.12
C ALA A 245 -6.37 -13.74 14.85
N ASN A 246 -7.21 -12.72 14.71
CA ASN A 246 -7.33 -11.91 13.49
C ASN A 246 -6.59 -10.58 13.54
N SER A 247 -6.34 -10.02 14.74
CA SER A 247 -5.59 -8.78 14.89
C SER A 247 -4.15 -8.90 14.38
N PRO A 248 -3.59 -7.88 13.72
CA PRO A 248 -2.18 -7.82 13.33
C PRO A 248 -1.22 -7.58 14.49
N GLU A 249 -1.69 -7.11 15.66
CA GLU A 249 -0.84 -6.71 16.77
C GLU A 249 0.08 -7.81 17.31
N PRO A 250 -0.36 -9.07 17.50
CA PRO A 250 0.54 -10.14 17.95
C PRO A 250 1.73 -10.35 17.02
N GLU A 251 1.49 -10.29 15.69
CA GLU A 251 2.55 -10.38 14.68
C GLU A 251 3.46 -9.15 14.71
N THR A 252 2.91 -7.96 14.90
CA THR A 252 3.69 -6.72 15.04
C THR A 252 4.62 -6.80 16.27
N PHE A 253 4.17 -7.30 17.42
CA PHE A 253 5.03 -7.52 18.58
C PHE A 253 6.11 -8.57 18.30
N GLN A 254 5.74 -9.66 17.65
CA GLN A 254 6.70 -10.70 17.28
C GLN A 254 7.75 -10.14 16.30
N LEU A 255 7.34 -9.35 15.33
CA LEU A 255 8.21 -8.69 14.36
C LEU A 255 9.22 -7.77 15.06
N ARG A 256 8.76 -6.87 15.93
CA ARG A 256 9.63 -5.98 16.71
C ARG A 256 10.63 -6.75 17.56
N ARG A 257 10.20 -7.84 18.18
CA ARG A 257 11.09 -8.72 18.96
C ARG A 257 12.17 -9.38 18.10
N LEU A 258 11.80 -9.87 16.92
CA LEU A 258 12.75 -10.49 16.00
C LEU A 258 13.74 -9.45 15.43
N GLU A 259 13.26 -8.27 15.06
CA GLU A 259 14.10 -7.16 14.57
C GLU A 259 15.07 -6.66 15.66
N GLY A 260 14.61 -6.51 16.89
CA GLY A 260 15.48 -6.15 18.01
C GLY A 260 16.59 -7.19 18.25
N ARG A 261 16.24 -8.49 18.20
CA ARG A 261 17.24 -9.56 18.29
C ARG A 261 18.21 -9.57 17.12
N ARG A 262 17.75 -9.26 15.90
CA ARG A 262 18.62 -9.09 14.74
C ARG A 262 19.60 -7.94 14.97
N GLN A 263 19.14 -6.78 15.43
CA GLN A 263 20.00 -5.63 15.73
C GLN A 263 21.08 -5.96 16.76
N VAL A 264 20.73 -6.66 17.83
CA VAL A 264 21.72 -7.16 18.82
C VAL A 264 22.72 -8.12 18.18
N SER A 265 22.29 -8.98 17.25
CA SER A 265 23.19 -9.89 16.54
C SER A 265 24.11 -9.17 15.54
N VAL A 266 23.71 -8.02 15.03
CA VAL A 266 24.54 -7.17 14.15
C VAL A 266 25.58 -6.40 14.94
N ALA A 267 25.25 -5.99 16.17
CA ALA A 267 26.14 -5.21 17.05
C ALA A 267 27.24 -6.04 17.76
N LYS A 268 27.08 -7.36 17.79
CA LYS A 268 28.08 -8.32 18.32
C LYS A 268 29.09 -8.72 17.26
#